data_59815a0eb5c35db452321fb5a45be544
#
_entry.id   59815a0eb5c35db452321fb5a45be544
#
_cell.length_a   1.000
_cell.length_b   1.000
_cell.length_c   1.000
_cell.angle_alpha   90.00
_cell.angle_beta   90.00
_cell.angle_gamma   90.00
#
_symmetry.space_group_name_H-M   'P 1'
#
loop_
_entity.id
_entity.type
_entity.pdbx_description
1 polymer ?
#
loop_
_entity_poly.entity_id
_entity_poly.type
_entity_poly.pdbx_seq_one_letter_code
_entity_poly.pdbx_strand_id
1 'polypeptide(L)'
;MLEKYFDYKKHKTDFKTEVIAGVTTFLTMAYIMFLNPFILSGEFAGPEKGFFEFGAVYTATIVATALACFIMAFYGKTWPIGLAPGMGINAFVAFGVCAGMGYTPQEALGAVLVAGVLFLIISLTPIRAWLINSIPRSLKLGIGAGIGLFLAIIGLQIMEVVVDNPVTLVQLGDLSDPLVLLGCAAFILMVVLEKMKVKGNIIIG
;
A
#
# COMPACT_ATOMS: atom_id res chain seq x y z
N MET A 1 3.76 -24.75 23.49
CA MET A 1 2.49 -24.79 22.72
C MET A 1 2.63 -24.15 21.35
N LEU A 2 3.18 -22.94 21.26
CA LEU A 2 3.43 -22.21 20.00
C LEU A 2 4.39 -22.95 19.06
N GLU A 3 5.48 -23.52 19.58
CA GLU A 3 6.45 -24.30 18.81
C GLU A 3 5.82 -25.48 18.03
N LYS A 4 4.83 -26.12 18.66
CA LYS A 4 4.10 -27.25 18.05
C LYS A 4 3.04 -26.80 17.05
N TYR A 5 2.44 -25.61 17.28
CA TYR A 5 1.43 -25.06 16.40
C TYR A 5 2.02 -24.54 15.09
N PHE A 6 3.17 -23.86 15.16
CA PHE A 6 3.86 -23.25 14.02
C PHE A 6 4.99 -24.09 13.43
N ASP A 7 5.20 -25.34 13.89
CA ASP A 7 6.19 -26.29 13.36
C ASP A 7 7.61 -25.69 13.18
N TYR A 8 8.11 -24.94 14.15
CA TYR A 8 9.42 -24.24 14.08
C TYR A 8 10.57 -25.15 13.63
N LYS A 9 10.60 -26.41 14.13
CA LYS A 9 11.63 -27.37 13.77
C LYS A 9 11.61 -27.73 12.28
N LYS A 10 10.42 -27.84 11.69
CA LYS A 10 10.25 -28.15 10.26
C LYS A 10 10.73 -26.99 9.38
N HIS A 11 10.55 -25.76 9.84
CA HIS A 11 10.93 -24.54 9.12
C HIS A 11 12.33 -24.05 9.48
N LYS A 12 13.08 -24.78 10.33
CA LYS A 12 14.45 -24.43 10.76
C LYS A 12 14.53 -23.00 11.32
N THR A 13 13.53 -22.59 12.09
CA THR A 13 13.41 -21.29 12.71
C THR A 13 13.29 -21.42 14.23
N ASP A 14 13.42 -20.31 14.94
CA ASP A 14 13.23 -20.20 16.39
C ASP A 14 12.37 -18.97 16.71
N PHE A 15 11.81 -18.91 17.91
CA PHE A 15 10.92 -17.85 18.35
C PHE A 15 11.54 -16.45 18.21
N LYS A 16 12.85 -16.33 18.51
CA LYS A 16 13.56 -15.04 18.41
C LYS A 16 13.64 -14.56 16.96
N THR A 17 13.95 -15.46 16.03
CA THR A 17 14.01 -15.15 14.60
C THR A 17 12.66 -14.74 14.06
N GLU A 18 11.58 -15.44 14.46
CA GLU A 18 10.21 -15.09 14.06
C GLU A 18 9.77 -13.73 14.58
N VAL A 19 10.09 -13.39 15.83
CA VAL A 19 9.78 -12.06 16.40
C VAL A 19 10.55 -10.96 15.65
N ILE A 20 11.84 -11.16 15.38
CA ILE A 20 12.64 -10.19 14.62
C ILE A 20 12.08 -10.02 13.21
N ALA A 21 11.73 -11.12 12.54
CA ALA A 21 11.12 -11.07 11.21
C ALA A 21 9.78 -10.33 11.22
N GLY A 22 8.92 -10.61 12.22
CA GLY A 22 7.63 -9.93 12.39
C GLY A 22 7.77 -8.42 12.62
N VAL A 23 8.68 -8.01 13.50
CA VAL A 23 8.99 -6.59 13.75
C VAL A 23 9.54 -5.93 12.49
N THR A 24 10.44 -6.58 11.77
CA THR A 24 10.98 -6.05 10.50
C THR A 24 9.88 -5.87 9.47
N THR A 25 9.00 -6.86 9.31
CA THR A 25 7.84 -6.77 8.39
C THR A 25 6.89 -5.66 8.80
N PHE A 26 6.58 -5.53 10.09
CA PHE A 26 5.74 -4.45 10.61
C PHE A 26 6.34 -3.07 10.28
N LEU A 27 7.62 -2.86 10.57
CA LEU A 27 8.28 -1.58 10.32
C LEU A 27 8.28 -1.22 8.83
N THR A 28 8.50 -2.19 7.93
CA THR A 28 8.45 -1.94 6.47
C THR A 28 7.04 -1.62 5.97
N MET A 29 6.00 -2.00 6.71
CA MET A 29 4.59 -1.75 6.35
C MET A 29 3.99 -0.55 7.10
N ALA A 30 4.63 -0.08 8.17
CA ALA A 30 4.07 0.92 9.08
C ALA A 30 3.67 2.24 8.37
N TYR A 31 4.39 2.61 7.32
CA TYR A 31 4.07 3.81 6.53
C TYR A 31 2.65 3.78 5.92
N ILE A 32 2.08 2.60 5.65
CA ILE A 32 0.74 2.46 5.07
C ILE A 32 -0.35 3.02 6.00
N MET A 33 -0.13 2.95 7.32
CA MET A 33 -1.06 3.49 8.31
C MET A 33 -1.31 5.00 8.13
N PHE A 34 -0.31 5.73 7.65
CA PHE A 34 -0.40 7.15 7.36
C PHE A 34 -0.73 7.43 5.90
N LEU A 35 -0.08 6.72 4.98
CA LEU A 35 -0.22 6.97 3.56
C LEU A 35 -1.62 6.59 3.02
N ASN A 36 -2.23 5.52 3.55
CA ASN A 36 -3.57 5.14 3.13
C ASN A 36 -4.64 6.19 3.48
N PRO A 37 -4.74 6.70 4.74
CA PRO A 37 -5.61 7.81 5.05
C PRO A 37 -5.30 9.08 4.26
N PHE A 38 -4.02 9.40 4.06
CA PHE A 38 -3.60 10.56 3.30
C PHE A 38 -4.08 10.55 1.84
N ILE A 39 -4.02 9.37 1.19
CA ILE A 39 -4.53 9.21 -0.18
C ILE A 39 -6.06 9.27 -0.22
N LEU A 40 -6.74 8.58 0.71
CA LEU A 40 -8.20 8.52 0.71
C LEU A 40 -8.84 9.83 1.17
N SER A 41 -8.24 10.55 2.11
CA SER A 41 -8.73 11.87 2.50
C SER A 41 -8.60 12.90 1.39
N GLY A 42 -7.66 12.70 0.46
CA GLY A 42 -7.40 13.65 -0.62
C GLY A 42 -6.68 14.92 -0.15
N GLU A 43 -6.11 14.94 1.05
CA GLU A 43 -5.44 16.11 1.62
C GLU A 43 -4.34 16.68 0.71
N PHE A 44 -3.65 15.84 -0.04
CA PHE A 44 -2.63 16.30 -0.98
C PHE A 44 -3.20 16.99 -2.24
N ALA A 45 -4.50 16.81 -2.52
CA ALA A 45 -5.19 17.48 -3.62
C ALA A 45 -5.80 18.84 -3.21
N GLY A 46 -5.57 19.25 -1.96
CA GLY A 46 -6.03 20.50 -1.37
C GLY A 46 -7.17 20.32 -0.36
N PRO A 47 -7.30 21.24 0.61
CA PRO A 47 -8.22 21.10 1.74
C PRO A 47 -9.71 21.12 1.35
N GLU A 48 -10.04 21.61 0.17
CA GLU A 48 -11.43 21.64 -0.32
C GLU A 48 -11.88 20.34 -1.00
N LYS A 49 -10.98 19.39 -1.21
CA LYS A 49 -11.22 18.12 -1.92
C LYS A 49 -11.17 16.90 -1.02
N GLY A 50 -11.31 17.08 0.29
CA GLY A 50 -11.36 15.98 1.24
C GLY A 50 -12.56 15.07 1.02
N PHE A 51 -12.33 13.81 0.68
CA PHE A 51 -13.39 12.84 0.42
C PHE A 51 -13.75 12.06 1.67
N PHE A 52 -12.73 11.63 2.42
CA PHE A 52 -12.89 10.83 3.63
C PHE A 52 -12.26 11.55 4.82
N GLU A 53 -12.84 11.37 6.00
CA GLU A 53 -12.25 11.86 7.23
C GLU A 53 -10.97 11.08 7.56
N PHE A 54 -9.84 11.77 7.68
CA PHE A 54 -8.53 11.18 7.91
C PHE A 54 -8.52 10.25 9.13
N GLY A 55 -9.07 10.71 10.28
CA GLY A 55 -9.09 9.94 11.51
C GLY A 55 -9.89 8.64 11.42
N ALA A 56 -11.02 8.67 10.73
CA ALA A 56 -11.85 7.49 10.50
C ALA A 56 -11.13 6.47 9.61
N VAL A 57 -10.51 6.92 8.51
CA VAL A 57 -9.75 6.05 7.61
C VAL A 57 -8.50 5.50 8.30
N TYR A 58 -7.80 6.30 9.10
CA TYR A 58 -6.65 5.88 9.88
C TYR A 58 -7.01 4.72 10.82
N THR A 59 -8.06 4.90 11.61
CA THR A 59 -8.54 3.86 12.54
C THR A 59 -8.99 2.60 11.80
N ALA A 60 -9.76 2.75 10.71
CA ALA A 60 -10.21 1.63 9.89
C ALA A 60 -9.03 0.86 9.26
N THR A 61 -8.01 1.57 8.79
CA THR A 61 -6.79 0.97 8.22
C THR A 61 -6.05 0.13 9.24
N ILE A 62 -5.86 0.64 10.47
CA ILE A 62 -5.19 -0.10 11.54
C ILE A 62 -5.97 -1.36 11.91
N VAL A 63 -7.28 -1.22 12.14
CA VAL A 63 -8.14 -2.35 12.52
C VAL A 63 -8.17 -3.41 11.44
N ALA A 64 -8.39 -3.01 10.17
CA ALA A 64 -8.42 -3.94 9.04
C ALA A 64 -7.08 -4.67 8.85
N THR A 65 -5.96 -3.93 8.94
CA THR A 65 -4.61 -4.51 8.82
C THR A 65 -4.33 -5.49 9.97
N ALA A 66 -4.67 -5.12 11.21
CA ALA A 66 -4.50 -5.99 12.36
C ALA A 66 -5.31 -7.28 12.21
N LEU A 67 -6.61 -7.18 11.88
CA LEU A 67 -7.46 -8.34 11.66
C LEU A 67 -6.95 -9.23 10.54
N ALA A 68 -6.54 -8.65 9.40
CA ALA A 68 -6.00 -9.41 8.27
C ALA A 68 -4.71 -10.16 8.64
N CYS A 69 -3.80 -9.50 9.35
CA CYS A 69 -2.56 -10.11 9.84
C CYS A 69 -2.83 -11.22 10.88
N PHE A 70 -3.80 -11.02 11.80
CA PHE A 70 -4.20 -12.06 12.74
C PHE A 70 -4.79 -13.28 12.03
N ILE A 71 -5.72 -13.07 11.10
CA ILE A 71 -6.29 -14.17 10.31
C ILE A 71 -5.18 -14.90 9.55
N MET A 72 -4.26 -14.17 8.94
CA MET A 72 -3.13 -14.77 8.22
C MET A 72 -2.20 -15.56 9.15
N ALA A 73 -1.91 -15.06 10.34
CA ALA A 73 -1.07 -15.75 11.32
C ALA A 73 -1.68 -17.09 11.77
N PHE A 74 -2.99 -17.13 12.02
CA PHE A 74 -3.66 -18.34 12.48
C PHE A 74 -4.01 -19.30 11.35
N TYR A 75 -4.44 -18.79 10.20
CA TYR A 75 -4.85 -19.63 9.07
C TYR A 75 -3.70 -20.01 8.14
N GLY A 76 -2.78 -19.06 7.90
CA GLY A 76 -1.63 -19.25 7.03
C GLY A 76 -0.48 -20.07 7.63
N LYS A 77 -0.42 -20.20 8.96
CA LYS A 77 0.57 -20.96 9.76
C LYS A 77 2.04 -20.78 9.35
N THR A 78 2.35 -21.10 8.11
CA THR A 78 3.71 -21.22 7.56
C THR A 78 4.06 -20.10 6.56
N TRP A 79 3.13 -19.18 6.30
CA TRP A 79 3.33 -18.07 5.38
C TRP A 79 3.35 -16.76 6.17
N PRO A 80 4.52 -16.29 6.64
CA PRO A 80 4.63 -15.05 7.41
C PRO A 80 4.52 -13.84 6.49
N ILE A 81 3.33 -13.60 5.95
CA ILE A 81 3.06 -12.46 5.07
C ILE A 81 2.27 -11.42 5.86
N GLY A 82 2.79 -10.21 5.97
CA GLY A 82 2.03 -9.06 6.45
C GLY A 82 1.00 -8.65 5.40
N LEU A 83 -0.23 -8.38 5.83
CA LEU A 83 -1.31 -7.94 4.96
C LEU A 83 -1.67 -6.49 5.31
N ALA A 84 -1.73 -5.63 4.29
CA ALA A 84 -2.14 -4.25 4.41
C ALA A 84 -2.96 -3.83 3.19
N PRO A 85 -3.74 -2.72 3.28
CA PRO A 85 -4.48 -2.20 2.14
C PRO A 85 -3.59 -1.88 0.94
N GLY A 86 -4.04 -2.22 -0.26
CA GLY A 86 -3.31 -1.95 -1.49
C GLY A 86 -3.56 -0.52 -1.98
N MET A 87 -2.52 0.28 -2.16
CA MET A 87 -2.63 1.71 -2.45
C MET A 87 -3.11 2.05 -3.86
N GLY A 88 -2.89 1.17 -4.85
CA GLY A 88 -3.30 1.43 -6.23
C GLY A 88 -4.81 1.58 -6.40
N ILE A 89 -5.61 0.74 -5.74
CA ILE A 89 -7.07 0.81 -5.76
C ILE A 89 -7.57 2.01 -4.96
N ASN A 90 -6.92 2.36 -3.87
CA ASN A 90 -7.32 3.47 -3.00
C ASN A 90 -7.29 4.81 -3.74
N ALA A 91 -6.23 5.06 -4.50
CA ALA A 91 -6.15 6.26 -5.34
C ALA A 91 -7.23 6.25 -6.44
N PHE A 92 -7.54 5.11 -7.03
CA PHE A 92 -8.65 5.01 -7.97
C PHE A 92 -10.00 5.35 -7.32
N VAL A 93 -10.25 4.87 -6.09
CA VAL A 93 -11.47 5.18 -5.33
C VAL A 93 -11.54 6.68 -5.03
N ALA A 94 -10.47 7.27 -4.50
CA ALA A 94 -10.46 8.68 -4.14
C ALA A 94 -10.57 9.60 -5.38
N PHE A 95 -9.70 9.42 -6.37
CA PHE A 95 -9.59 10.34 -7.50
C PHE A 95 -10.43 9.92 -8.71
N GLY A 96 -10.54 8.63 -9.00
CA GLY A 96 -11.37 8.15 -10.11
C GLY A 96 -12.85 8.19 -9.79
N VAL A 97 -13.24 7.60 -8.65
CA VAL A 97 -14.66 7.45 -8.31
C VAL A 97 -15.22 8.70 -7.65
N CYS A 98 -14.59 9.18 -6.57
CA CYS A 98 -15.12 10.34 -5.83
C CYS A 98 -14.88 11.66 -6.60
N ALA A 99 -13.63 11.95 -7.01
CA ALA A 99 -13.32 13.19 -7.70
C ALA A 99 -13.76 13.22 -9.17
N GLY A 100 -13.48 12.12 -9.90
CA GLY A 100 -13.72 12.09 -11.35
C GLY A 100 -15.17 11.81 -11.73
N MET A 101 -15.84 10.89 -11.04
CA MET A 101 -17.23 10.51 -11.32
C MET A 101 -18.24 11.25 -10.42
N GLY A 102 -17.80 11.95 -9.37
CA GLY A 102 -18.66 12.73 -8.48
C GLY A 102 -19.49 11.91 -7.49
N TYR A 103 -19.14 10.66 -7.25
CA TYR A 103 -19.82 9.82 -6.26
C TYR A 103 -19.42 10.21 -4.83
N THR A 104 -20.36 10.03 -3.91
CA THR A 104 -20.09 10.25 -2.50
C THR A 104 -19.15 9.17 -1.94
N PRO A 105 -18.37 9.47 -0.88
CA PRO A 105 -17.52 8.49 -0.22
C PRO A 105 -18.27 7.24 0.25
N GLN A 106 -19.52 7.38 0.69
CA GLN A 106 -20.38 6.31 1.15
C GLN A 106 -20.77 5.35 0.00
N GLU A 107 -21.09 5.89 -1.17
CA GLU A 107 -21.39 5.11 -2.38
C GLU A 107 -20.16 4.36 -2.86
N ALA A 108 -19.00 5.02 -2.85
CA ALA A 108 -17.72 4.42 -3.20
C ALA A 108 -17.37 3.24 -2.26
N LEU A 109 -17.54 3.42 -0.94
CA LEU A 109 -17.34 2.34 0.04
C LEU A 109 -18.34 1.20 -0.15
N GLY A 110 -19.60 1.50 -0.48
CA GLY A 110 -20.61 0.50 -0.82
C GLY A 110 -20.16 -0.35 -2.01
N ALA A 111 -19.67 0.27 -3.08
CA ALA A 111 -19.13 -0.42 -4.24
C ALA A 111 -17.91 -1.29 -3.89
N VAL A 112 -16.99 -0.80 -3.06
CA VAL A 112 -15.83 -1.56 -2.57
C VAL A 112 -16.26 -2.77 -1.75
N LEU A 113 -17.28 -2.63 -0.89
CA LEU A 113 -17.82 -3.74 -0.10
C LEU A 113 -18.41 -4.83 -1.00
N VAL A 114 -19.23 -4.45 -1.98
CA VAL A 114 -19.78 -5.39 -2.95
C VAL A 114 -18.68 -6.10 -3.74
N ALA A 115 -17.68 -5.35 -4.21
CA ALA A 115 -16.53 -5.91 -4.90
C ALA A 115 -15.74 -6.90 -4.02
N GLY A 116 -15.57 -6.57 -2.72
CA GLY A 116 -14.93 -7.45 -1.74
C GLY A 116 -15.67 -8.77 -1.53
N VAL A 117 -16.99 -8.71 -1.40
CA VAL A 117 -17.85 -9.90 -1.27
C VAL A 117 -17.79 -10.77 -2.54
N LEU A 118 -17.87 -10.16 -3.71
CA LEU A 118 -17.74 -10.88 -4.99
C LEU A 118 -16.36 -11.52 -5.13
N PHE A 119 -15.30 -10.81 -4.74
CA PHE A 119 -13.94 -11.34 -4.74
C PHE A 119 -13.79 -12.52 -3.79
N LEU A 120 -14.43 -12.47 -2.61
CA LEU A 120 -14.43 -13.59 -1.66
C LEU A 120 -15.09 -14.82 -2.29
N ILE A 121 -16.27 -14.67 -2.89
CA ILE A 121 -17.00 -15.76 -3.57
C ILE A 121 -16.12 -16.37 -4.68
N ILE A 122 -15.53 -15.54 -5.54
CA ILE A 122 -14.65 -16.00 -6.63
C ILE A 122 -13.41 -16.71 -6.07
N SER A 123 -12.86 -16.25 -4.94
CA SER A 123 -11.70 -16.84 -4.32
C SER A 123 -11.93 -18.23 -3.73
N LEU A 124 -13.17 -18.54 -3.33
CA LEU A 124 -13.58 -19.86 -2.85
C LEU A 124 -13.82 -20.86 -3.99
N THR A 125 -13.87 -20.40 -5.23
CA THR A 125 -14.11 -21.21 -6.42
C THR A 125 -12.83 -21.40 -7.24
N PRO A 126 -12.75 -22.45 -8.09
CA PRO A 126 -11.62 -22.63 -9.02
C PRO A 126 -11.52 -21.54 -10.08
N ILE A 127 -12.54 -20.69 -10.22
CA ILE A 127 -12.60 -19.57 -11.19
C ILE A 127 -11.39 -18.64 -11.03
N ARG A 128 -10.96 -18.38 -9.78
CA ARG A 128 -9.77 -17.55 -9.50
C ARG A 128 -8.52 -18.10 -10.19
N ALA A 129 -8.26 -19.39 -10.07
CA ALA A 129 -7.09 -20.01 -10.70
C ALA A 129 -7.17 -19.94 -12.23
N TRP A 130 -8.36 -20.16 -12.78
CA TRP A 130 -8.62 -20.02 -14.20
C TRP A 130 -8.38 -18.59 -14.70
N LEU A 131 -8.93 -17.58 -14.02
CA LEU A 131 -8.72 -16.16 -14.34
C LEU A 131 -7.23 -15.78 -14.33
N ILE A 132 -6.50 -16.15 -13.27
CA ILE A 132 -5.07 -15.82 -13.15
C ILE A 132 -4.25 -16.51 -14.25
N ASN A 133 -4.58 -17.73 -14.61
CA ASN A 133 -3.87 -18.48 -15.65
C ASN A 133 -4.23 -18.01 -17.06
N SER A 134 -5.40 -17.42 -17.26
CA SER A 134 -5.83 -16.85 -18.54
C SER A 134 -5.13 -15.53 -18.87
N ILE A 135 -4.54 -14.85 -17.89
CA ILE A 135 -3.83 -13.59 -18.13
C ILE A 135 -2.43 -13.88 -18.69
N PRO A 136 -2.09 -13.38 -19.90
CA PRO A 136 -0.76 -13.55 -20.49
C PRO A 136 0.35 -13.01 -19.58
N ARG A 137 1.52 -13.64 -19.64
CA ARG A 137 2.66 -13.24 -18.80
C ARG A 137 3.10 -11.79 -19.05
N SER A 138 3.06 -11.33 -20.30
CA SER A 138 3.37 -9.95 -20.66
C SER A 138 2.45 -8.94 -19.98
N LEU A 139 1.14 -9.25 -19.91
CA LEU A 139 0.16 -8.39 -19.23
C LEU A 139 0.40 -8.36 -17.72
N LYS A 140 0.72 -9.50 -17.09
CA LYS A 140 1.08 -9.53 -15.65
C LYS A 140 2.28 -8.66 -15.35
N LEU A 141 3.32 -8.70 -16.19
CA LEU A 141 4.49 -7.82 -16.04
C LEU A 141 4.14 -6.36 -16.29
N GLY A 142 3.31 -6.07 -17.29
CA GLY A 142 2.81 -4.73 -17.59
C GLY A 142 2.01 -4.12 -16.44
N ILE A 143 1.14 -4.90 -15.79
CA ILE A 143 0.39 -4.47 -14.60
C ILE A 143 1.36 -4.09 -13.46
N GLY A 144 2.37 -4.92 -13.21
CA GLY A 144 3.37 -4.64 -12.17
C GLY A 144 4.15 -3.36 -12.45
N ALA A 145 4.60 -3.18 -13.69
CA ALA A 145 5.29 -1.96 -14.11
C ALA A 145 4.38 -0.72 -14.01
N GLY A 146 3.12 -0.84 -14.44
CA GLY A 146 2.13 0.24 -14.35
C GLY A 146 1.86 0.68 -12.91
N ILE A 147 1.71 -0.27 -11.99
CA ILE A 147 1.54 0.04 -10.57
C ILE A 147 2.78 0.75 -10.01
N GLY A 148 3.98 0.28 -10.37
CA GLY A 148 5.23 0.91 -9.94
C GLY A 148 5.38 2.35 -10.42
N LEU A 149 5.08 2.62 -11.70
CA LEU A 149 5.09 3.98 -12.26
C LEU A 149 4.02 4.88 -11.64
N PHE A 150 2.84 4.35 -11.38
CA PHE A 150 1.76 5.07 -10.72
C PHE A 150 2.17 5.50 -9.29
N LEU A 151 2.75 4.58 -8.51
CA LEU A 151 3.25 4.91 -7.17
C LEU A 151 4.41 5.92 -7.22
N ALA A 152 5.27 5.83 -8.24
CA ALA A 152 6.36 6.79 -8.43
C ALA A 152 5.83 8.21 -8.67
N ILE A 153 4.81 8.37 -9.53
CA ILE A 153 4.18 9.69 -9.76
C ILE A 153 3.56 10.23 -8.48
N ILE A 154 2.80 9.41 -7.74
CA ILE A 154 2.22 9.84 -6.45
C ILE A 154 3.32 10.25 -5.46
N GLY A 155 4.40 9.47 -5.37
CA GLY A 155 5.54 9.81 -4.51
C GLY A 155 6.17 11.16 -4.89
N LEU A 156 6.38 11.42 -6.18
CA LEU A 156 6.90 12.70 -6.67
C LEU A 156 5.95 13.87 -6.38
N GLN A 157 4.64 13.65 -6.43
CA GLN A 157 3.63 14.66 -6.08
C GLN A 157 3.61 14.94 -4.57
N ILE A 158 3.68 13.91 -3.73
CA ILE A 158 3.75 14.08 -2.27
C ILE A 158 5.03 14.80 -1.84
N MET A 159 6.14 14.57 -2.55
CA MET A 159 7.40 15.27 -2.33
C MET A 159 7.42 16.68 -2.94
N GLU A 160 6.34 17.12 -3.57
CA GLU A 160 6.22 18.40 -4.30
C GLU A 160 7.30 18.62 -5.39
N VAL A 161 7.97 17.55 -5.81
CA VAL A 161 8.86 17.57 -6.98
C VAL A 161 8.07 17.74 -8.26
N VAL A 162 6.89 17.13 -8.33
CA VAL A 162 5.92 17.29 -9.42
C VAL A 162 4.67 17.93 -8.84
N VAL A 163 4.29 19.09 -9.38
CA VAL A 163 3.11 19.83 -8.96
C VAL A 163 2.12 19.99 -10.12
N ASP A 164 0.87 20.31 -9.80
CA ASP A 164 -0.21 20.48 -10.76
C ASP A 164 0.02 21.71 -11.66
N ASN A 165 -0.34 21.58 -12.94
CA ASN A 165 -0.34 22.68 -13.90
C ASN A 165 -1.58 22.58 -14.79
N PRO A 166 -2.42 23.61 -14.88
CA PRO A 166 -3.66 23.56 -15.63
C PRO A 166 -3.48 23.39 -17.14
N VAL A 167 -2.30 23.65 -17.69
CA VAL A 167 -2.01 23.56 -19.13
C VAL A 167 -1.35 22.23 -19.49
N THR A 168 -0.32 21.85 -18.73
CA THR A 168 0.51 20.64 -19.01
C THR A 168 0.18 19.48 -18.11
N LEU A 169 -0.82 19.62 -17.23
CA LEU A 169 -1.25 18.68 -16.16
C LEU A 169 -0.22 18.54 -15.04
N VAL A 170 1.06 18.56 -15.35
CA VAL A 170 2.15 18.48 -14.36
C VAL A 170 3.28 19.44 -14.75
N GLN A 171 3.95 19.96 -13.75
CA GLN A 171 5.17 20.74 -13.89
C GLN A 171 6.16 20.43 -12.78
N LEU A 172 7.39 20.87 -12.94
CA LEU A 172 8.40 20.76 -11.90
C LEU A 172 8.08 21.75 -10.77
N GLY A 173 8.11 21.27 -9.53
CA GLY A 173 7.94 22.11 -8.34
C GLY A 173 9.17 22.98 -8.04
N ASP A 174 9.12 23.69 -6.93
CA ASP A 174 10.24 24.52 -6.49
C ASP A 174 11.31 23.66 -5.83
N LEU A 175 12.34 23.34 -6.59
CA LEU A 175 13.48 22.55 -6.09
C LEU A 175 14.36 23.31 -5.07
N SER A 176 14.09 24.59 -4.81
CA SER A 176 14.77 25.37 -3.77
C SER A 176 14.11 25.21 -2.40
N ASP A 177 12.92 24.61 -2.34
CA ASP A 177 12.21 24.36 -1.08
C ASP A 177 12.99 23.33 -0.25
N PRO A 178 13.30 23.65 1.03
CA PRO A 178 13.98 22.73 1.94
C PRO A 178 13.26 21.38 2.11
N LEU A 179 11.93 21.33 2.04
CA LEU A 179 11.16 20.09 2.16
C LEU A 179 11.34 19.20 0.92
N VAL A 180 11.32 19.79 -0.27
CA VAL A 180 11.56 19.08 -1.53
C VAL A 180 12.99 18.52 -1.56
N LEU A 181 13.97 19.34 -1.15
CA LEU A 181 15.37 18.90 -1.06
C LEU A 181 15.56 17.77 -0.05
N LEU A 182 14.89 17.84 1.10
CA LEU A 182 14.92 16.77 2.11
C LEU A 182 14.34 15.47 1.57
N GLY A 183 13.18 15.54 0.90
CA GLY A 183 12.55 14.38 0.26
C GLY A 183 13.44 13.72 -0.80
N CYS A 184 14.05 14.54 -1.66
CA CYS A 184 15.01 14.04 -2.66
C CYS A 184 16.25 13.42 -2.01
N ALA A 185 16.79 14.03 -0.96
CA ALA A 185 17.94 13.50 -0.23
C ALA A 185 17.62 12.17 0.46
N ALA A 186 16.45 12.06 1.10
CA ALA A 186 15.97 10.82 1.71
C ALA A 186 15.80 9.70 0.66
N PHE A 187 15.23 10.02 -0.49
CA PHE A 187 15.09 9.04 -1.59
C PHE A 187 16.45 8.55 -2.10
N ILE A 188 17.41 9.47 -2.33
CA ILE A 188 18.76 9.10 -2.75
C ILE A 188 19.44 8.24 -1.67
N LEU A 189 19.29 8.60 -0.40
CA LEU A 189 19.82 7.84 0.72
C LEU A 189 19.27 6.42 0.74
N MET A 190 17.94 6.24 0.59
CA MET A 190 17.32 4.92 0.50
C MET A 190 17.90 4.07 -0.64
N VAL A 191 18.07 4.64 -1.83
CA VAL A 191 18.64 3.95 -3.00
C VAL A 191 20.09 3.53 -2.75
N VAL A 192 20.89 4.40 -2.12
CA VAL A 192 22.29 4.10 -1.76
C VAL A 192 22.35 2.97 -0.73
N LEU A 193 21.56 3.06 0.34
CA LEU A 193 21.50 2.04 1.39
C LEU A 193 21.02 0.68 0.85
N GLU A 194 20.08 0.69 -0.10
CA GLU A 194 19.65 -0.52 -0.79
C GLU A 194 20.79 -1.16 -1.58
N LYS A 195 21.52 -0.37 -2.35
CA LYS A 195 22.72 -0.86 -3.09
C LYS A 195 23.79 -1.42 -2.16
N MET A 196 23.94 -0.83 -0.98
CA MET A 196 24.85 -1.31 0.08
C MET A 196 24.31 -2.54 0.83
N LYS A 197 23.08 -3.01 0.50
CA LYS A 197 22.41 -4.14 1.17
C LYS A 197 22.23 -3.94 2.68
N VAL A 198 22.05 -2.71 3.12
CA VAL A 198 21.79 -2.40 4.54
C VAL A 198 20.37 -2.83 4.88
N LYS A 199 20.23 -3.65 5.94
CA LYS A 199 18.91 -4.09 6.41
C LYS A 199 18.17 -2.89 7.02
N GLY A 200 16.92 -2.68 6.58
CA GLY A 200 16.09 -1.59 7.08
C GLY A 200 16.30 -0.25 6.37
N ASN A 201 16.89 -0.22 5.17
CA ASN A 201 17.10 0.96 4.33
C ASN A 201 15.86 1.86 4.19
N ILE A 202 14.67 1.27 4.04
CA ILE A 202 13.39 2.00 3.91
C ILE A 202 13.00 2.75 5.20
N ILE A 203 13.45 2.25 6.37
CA ILE A 203 13.13 2.86 7.67
C ILE A 203 14.12 3.98 8.01
N ILE A 204 15.34 3.87 7.51
CA ILE A 204 16.41 4.83 7.77
C ILE A 204 16.28 6.10 6.90
N GLY A 205 15.77 5.96 5.68
CA GLY A 205 15.46 7.08 4.78
C GLY A 205 14.08 7.62 4.97
#